data_03e21d1bf80716a137340bfa134b0179
#
_entry.id   03e21d1bf80716a137340bfa134b0179
#
_cell.length_a   1.000
_cell.length_b   1.000
_cell.length_c   1.000
_cell.angle_alpha   90.00
_cell.angle_beta   90.00
_cell.angle_gamma   90.00
#
_symmetry.space_group_name_H-M   'P 1'
#
loop_
_entity.id
_entity.type
_entity.pdbx_description
1 polymer ?
#
loop_
_entity_poly.entity_id
_entity_poly.type
_entity_poly.pdbx_seq_one_letter_code
_entity_poly.pdbx_strand_id
1 'polypeptide(L)'
;MSNPRKMMLFNSDEATSVTTVRNDVAEDSSIKNVFGIDLGTTNSAISIVKTGDPEIIHLNNGKDTLPSCVMWKDGQFIVGDEAYNNKGLSNVQYSVKRLMEDPNATVTFKDGENEKVMTPTEVSAEILKGIVRATDGLYGTVHDVVVTVPAYFNDIGKRNTMKACELAGLNLIALENEPSAAALDYTPPADKDTEDVIIYDLGGGTFDITLASIIKSKADDFDAYDFDNSTKSSASKIIKPLALGGDGHLGGDDIDDELLKIVLKKMGIDQFDLSERERKIFTARLERLKKAGIDQTYESEFEGDLLDGTHFSKKVIIGPADFEAATLPIYKKTRKIMNSVLAEVPNSAAKILLVGGSTKNPIIREMLKKDYPEFELSSALNPDLVVATGAAVKGRIMKYGDSNIASFDILPMTIGVLEGSNTIIPVIEKNEELPVSKSRQFTTQHDNQTEMRVAIYQGNSLSKLDCVYLGDLIITNIPKAKAGVPYLSVTLTITANNVLMCEATIDGITKTLQLCLNSDTTNEVKEYSKDDKMMIRWRAYAQDLGGELGAKLNDLWDQYPISVTKDEIKAFIRSTREGK
;
A
#
# COMPACT_ATOMS: atom_id res chain seq x y z
N MET A 1 -9.80 42.31 -10.34
CA MET A 1 -8.72 41.95 -11.28
C MET A 1 -8.16 40.64 -10.78
N SER A 2 -8.56 39.56 -11.42
CA SER A 2 -8.31 38.18 -11.05
C SER A 2 -6.97 37.72 -11.60
N ASN A 3 -6.13 37.18 -10.74
CA ASN A 3 -4.86 36.60 -11.11
C ASN A 3 -5.05 35.09 -11.34
N PRO A 4 -4.80 34.54 -12.52
CA PRO A 4 -4.96 33.11 -12.77
C PRO A 4 -3.76 32.34 -12.18
N ARG A 5 -4.05 31.33 -11.36
CA ARG A 5 -3.07 30.35 -10.88
C ARG A 5 -2.45 29.62 -12.07
N LYS A 6 -1.14 29.76 -12.24
CA LYS A 6 -0.36 28.95 -13.16
C LYS A 6 -0.29 27.52 -12.64
N MET A 7 -0.92 26.62 -13.38
CA MET A 7 -0.64 25.20 -13.33
C MET A 7 0.79 24.98 -13.85
N MET A 8 1.68 24.40 -13.05
CA MET A 8 3.01 24.02 -13.53
C MET A 8 2.89 22.83 -14.47
N LEU A 9 2.99 23.11 -15.74
CA LEU A 9 3.31 22.12 -16.77
C LEU A 9 4.82 21.85 -16.68
N PHE A 10 5.19 20.63 -16.34
CA PHE A 10 6.58 20.18 -16.48
C PHE A 10 6.91 20.09 -17.97
N ASN A 11 7.86 20.92 -18.42
CA ASN A 11 8.39 20.86 -19.78
C ASN A 11 9.29 19.62 -19.91
N SER A 12 9.10 18.88 -20.99
CA SER A 12 9.77 17.63 -21.36
C SER A 12 11.27 17.77 -21.74
N ASP A 13 11.86 18.97 -21.60
CA ASP A 13 13.23 19.23 -22.11
C ASP A 13 14.30 19.32 -21.01
N GLU A 14 14.00 19.01 -19.75
CA GLU A 14 14.98 19.03 -18.64
C GLU A 14 15.42 17.63 -18.15
N ALA A 15 15.36 16.62 -18.98
CA ALA A 15 15.89 15.28 -18.65
C ALA A 15 17.42 15.16 -18.81
N THR A 16 18.14 16.25 -19.05
CA THR A 16 19.60 16.22 -19.18
C THR A 16 20.21 17.52 -18.67
N SER A 17 20.38 17.65 -17.36
CA SER A 17 21.54 18.31 -16.73
C SER A 17 21.41 18.29 -15.21
N VAL A 18 22.06 17.34 -14.55
CA VAL A 18 22.44 17.50 -13.15
C VAL A 18 23.58 18.49 -13.10
N THR A 19 23.27 19.74 -12.81
CA THR A 19 24.30 20.77 -12.60
C THR A 19 24.90 20.57 -11.21
N THR A 20 26.17 20.24 -11.16
CA THR A 20 27.01 20.29 -9.96
C THR A 20 27.03 21.72 -9.41
N VAL A 21 26.30 21.97 -8.33
CA VAL A 21 26.42 23.20 -7.55
C VAL A 21 27.50 22.98 -6.48
N ARG A 22 28.60 23.72 -6.60
CA ARG A 22 29.66 23.76 -5.59
C ARG A 22 29.13 24.40 -4.29
N ASN A 23 29.52 23.79 -3.17
CA ASN A 23 29.29 24.28 -1.82
C ASN A 23 29.94 25.64 -1.60
N ASP A 24 29.13 26.66 -1.47
CA ASP A 24 29.35 27.84 -0.63
C ASP A 24 27.95 28.31 -0.18
N VAL A 25 27.36 27.59 0.78
CA VAL A 25 26.07 27.99 1.35
C VAL A 25 26.35 28.74 2.64
N ALA A 26 26.24 30.08 2.56
CA ALA A 26 25.95 30.87 3.73
C ALA A 26 24.63 30.38 4.35
N GLU A 27 24.58 30.21 5.65
CA GLU A 27 23.36 29.85 6.39
C GLU A 27 22.25 30.86 6.09
N ASP A 28 21.41 30.51 5.12
CA ASP A 28 20.17 31.22 4.83
C ASP A 28 19.10 30.69 5.78
N SER A 29 18.64 31.56 6.69
CA SER A 29 17.60 31.31 7.69
C SER A 29 16.21 31.01 7.10
N SER A 30 16.10 30.79 5.78
CA SER A 30 14.89 30.43 5.06
C SER A 30 14.83 28.92 4.70
N ILE A 31 15.68 28.06 5.23
CA ILE A 31 15.68 26.61 4.94
C ILE A 31 14.38 26.01 5.47
N LYS A 32 13.45 25.76 4.56
CA LYS A 32 12.19 25.08 4.90
C LYS A 32 12.48 23.60 5.16
N ASN A 33 12.15 23.13 6.34
CA ASN A 33 12.28 21.73 6.72
C ASN A 33 11.49 20.81 5.77
N VAL A 34 12.00 19.60 5.53
CA VAL A 34 11.25 18.51 4.90
C VAL A 34 10.95 17.47 5.97
N PHE A 35 9.69 17.03 6.01
CA PHE A 35 9.24 16.07 7.00
C PHE A 35 9.00 14.71 6.31
N GLY A 36 9.35 13.63 7.01
CA GLY A 36 8.97 12.27 6.64
C GLY A 36 7.71 11.85 7.40
N ILE A 37 6.69 11.41 6.71
CA ILE A 37 5.46 10.91 7.31
C ILE A 37 5.26 9.46 6.91
N ASP A 38 5.22 8.59 7.91
CA ASP A 38 4.65 7.26 7.76
C ASP A 38 3.13 7.35 7.94
N LEU A 39 2.39 7.22 6.85
CA LEU A 39 0.92 7.14 6.87
C LEU A 39 0.51 5.67 7.01
N GLY A 40 0.63 5.11 8.21
CA GLY A 40 0.35 3.70 8.46
C GLY A 40 -1.15 3.36 8.54
N THR A 41 -1.48 2.09 8.34
CA THR A 41 -2.87 1.58 8.45
C THR A 41 -3.45 1.77 9.85
N THR A 42 -2.63 1.52 10.88
CA THR A 42 -3.06 1.58 12.30
C THR A 42 -2.53 2.81 13.02
N ASN A 43 -1.26 3.15 12.81
CA ASN A 43 -0.62 4.32 13.41
C ASN A 43 0.17 5.06 12.33
N SER A 44 0.26 6.38 12.47
CA SER A 44 1.09 7.24 11.65
C SER A 44 2.16 7.91 12.51
N ALA A 45 3.33 8.15 11.94
CA ALA A 45 4.45 8.80 12.59
C ALA A 45 5.00 9.93 11.71
N ILE A 46 5.67 10.92 12.33
CA ILE A 46 6.30 12.01 11.61
C ILE A 46 7.72 12.22 12.13
N SER A 47 8.62 12.51 11.22
CA SER A 47 10.04 12.74 11.53
C SER A 47 10.63 13.86 10.70
N ILE A 48 11.82 14.30 11.09
CA ILE A 48 12.57 15.38 10.46
C ILE A 48 14.07 15.07 10.48
N VAL A 49 14.80 15.52 9.47
CA VAL A 49 16.26 15.61 9.52
C VAL A 49 16.66 17.07 9.53
N LYS A 50 17.21 17.54 10.65
CA LYS A 50 17.75 18.91 10.77
C LYS A 50 19.23 18.95 10.40
N THR A 51 20.05 18.31 11.23
CA THR A 51 21.50 18.20 11.07
C THR A 51 21.91 16.83 11.59
N GLY A 52 22.46 15.96 10.72
CA GLY A 52 22.86 14.60 11.11
C GLY A 52 21.75 13.55 10.94
N ASP A 53 21.48 12.80 11.98
CA ASP A 53 20.53 11.69 11.97
C ASP A 53 19.07 12.16 11.98
N PRO A 54 18.12 11.34 11.46
CA PRO A 54 16.71 11.65 11.53
C PRO A 54 16.18 11.60 12.97
N GLU A 55 15.28 12.51 13.29
CA GLU A 55 14.63 12.63 14.60
C GLU A 55 13.13 12.41 14.47
N ILE A 56 12.55 11.53 15.31
CA ILE A 56 11.10 11.43 15.44
C ILE A 56 10.57 12.65 16.15
N ILE A 57 9.49 13.20 15.64
CA ILE A 57 8.79 14.31 16.28
C ILE A 57 7.82 13.75 17.32
N HIS A 58 8.09 14.01 18.59
CA HIS A 58 7.16 13.71 19.66
C HIS A 58 5.91 14.59 19.52
N LEU A 59 4.75 13.95 19.50
CA LEU A 59 3.48 14.63 19.37
C LEU A 59 3.13 15.41 20.65
N ASN A 60 2.17 16.31 20.59
CA ASN A 60 1.77 17.15 21.74
C ASN A 60 1.32 16.37 22.99
N ASN A 61 0.94 15.10 22.82
CA ASN A 61 0.61 14.18 23.91
C ASN A 61 1.83 13.37 24.45
N GLY A 62 3.05 13.65 23.95
CA GLY A 62 4.29 12.97 24.31
C GLY A 62 4.46 11.59 23.67
N LYS A 63 3.63 11.20 22.70
CA LYS A 63 3.75 9.95 21.94
C LYS A 63 4.52 10.16 20.64
N ASP A 64 5.09 9.09 20.12
CA ASP A 64 5.83 9.06 18.85
C ASP A 64 4.92 8.74 17.64
N THR A 65 3.71 8.26 17.91
CA THR A 65 2.76 7.85 16.88
C THR A 65 1.36 8.37 17.18
N LEU A 66 0.61 8.66 16.10
CA LEU A 66 -0.80 9.01 16.11
C LEU A 66 -1.62 7.83 15.59
N PRO A 67 -2.61 7.30 16.32
CA PRO A 67 -3.53 6.32 15.76
C PRO A 67 -4.20 6.82 14.47
N SER A 68 -4.13 6.05 13.39
CA SER A 68 -4.77 6.34 12.09
C SER A 68 -6.28 6.08 12.16
N CYS A 69 -6.93 6.73 13.10
CA CYS A 69 -8.33 6.58 13.44
C CYS A 69 -9.02 7.95 13.43
N VAL A 70 -10.17 8.03 12.79
CA VAL A 70 -10.93 9.28 12.61
C VAL A 70 -12.34 9.09 13.17
N MET A 71 -12.77 10.01 14.03
CA MET A 71 -14.11 10.12 14.54
C MET A 71 -14.76 11.39 13.99
N TRP A 72 -15.99 11.29 13.52
CA TRP A 72 -16.81 12.44 13.17
C TRP A 72 -17.86 12.66 14.24
N LYS A 73 -17.83 13.84 14.87
CA LYS A 73 -18.72 14.19 15.98
C LYS A 73 -19.04 15.68 15.95
N ASP A 74 -20.30 16.03 16.13
CA ASP A 74 -20.77 17.41 16.16
C ASP A 74 -20.27 18.24 14.94
N GLY A 75 -20.20 17.61 13.76
CA GLY A 75 -19.74 18.23 12.52
C GLY A 75 -18.22 18.38 12.38
N GLN A 76 -17.44 17.91 13.35
CA GLN A 76 -15.99 18.01 13.37
C GLN A 76 -15.29 16.65 13.28
N PHE A 77 -14.07 16.64 12.72
CA PHE A 77 -13.22 15.46 12.71
C PHE A 77 -12.22 15.49 13.86
N ILE A 78 -12.20 14.39 14.61
CA ILE A 78 -11.27 14.11 15.70
C ILE A 78 -10.39 12.95 15.27
N VAL A 79 -9.07 13.11 15.34
CA VAL A 79 -8.10 12.14 14.86
C VAL A 79 -7.21 11.69 16.01
N GLY A 80 -6.83 10.42 16.01
CA GLY A 80 -5.87 9.88 16.98
C GLY A 80 -6.51 9.20 18.18
N ASP A 81 -5.98 9.44 19.38
CA ASP A 81 -6.30 8.68 20.59
C ASP A 81 -7.78 8.70 20.97
N GLU A 82 -8.45 9.84 20.87
CA GLU A 82 -9.87 9.92 21.20
C GLU A 82 -10.70 9.08 20.24
N ALA A 83 -10.43 9.16 18.93
CA ALA A 83 -11.08 8.31 17.95
C ALA A 83 -10.79 6.82 18.20
N TYR A 84 -9.53 6.48 18.49
CA TYR A 84 -9.12 5.11 18.76
C TYR A 84 -9.81 4.53 20.02
N ASN A 85 -9.96 5.30 21.07
CA ASN A 85 -10.66 4.88 22.29
C ASN A 85 -12.15 4.59 22.04
N ASN A 86 -12.73 5.22 21.02
CA ASN A 86 -14.11 5.04 20.58
C ASN A 86 -14.24 4.08 19.38
N LYS A 87 -13.17 3.34 19.04
CA LYS A 87 -13.17 2.36 17.95
C LYS A 87 -14.28 1.33 18.14
N GLY A 88 -15.06 1.12 17.09
CA GLY A 88 -16.27 0.29 17.09
C GLY A 88 -17.58 1.08 17.04
N LEU A 89 -17.57 2.39 17.35
CA LEU A 89 -18.76 3.22 17.17
C LEU A 89 -18.99 3.54 15.68
N SER A 90 -20.24 3.81 15.32
CA SER A 90 -20.67 4.08 13.94
C SER A 90 -20.11 5.39 13.35
N ASN A 91 -19.67 6.31 14.20
CA ASN A 91 -19.06 7.57 13.82
C ASN A 91 -17.51 7.52 13.83
N VAL A 92 -16.92 6.30 13.89
CA VAL A 92 -15.46 6.10 13.89
C VAL A 92 -15.04 5.23 12.71
N GLN A 93 -14.03 5.67 11.97
CA GLN A 93 -13.40 4.92 10.88
C GLN A 93 -11.91 4.72 11.16
N TYR A 94 -11.40 3.56 10.76
CA TYR A 94 -10.02 3.12 10.94
C TYR A 94 -9.63 2.15 9.82
N SER A 95 -8.34 1.85 9.68
CA SER A 95 -7.80 0.95 8.66
C SER A 95 -8.18 1.33 7.21
N VAL A 96 -8.49 2.62 6.98
CA VAL A 96 -8.97 3.12 5.68
C VAL A 96 -7.91 3.01 4.59
N LYS A 97 -6.63 2.90 4.95
CA LYS A 97 -5.53 2.69 4.00
C LYS A 97 -5.73 1.45 3.14
N ARG A 98 -6.34 0.39 3.68
CA ARG A 98 -6.69 -0.85 2.96
C ARG A 98 -7.71 -0.65 1.84
N LEU A 99 -8.44 0.47 1.85
CA LEU A 99 -9.46 0.81 0.86
C LEU A 99 -8.94 1.78 -0.21
N MET A 100 -7.69 2.25 -0.09
CA MET A 100 -7.12 3.25 -0.99
C MET A 100 -6.90 2.73 -2.42
N GLU A 101 -6.87 1.41 -2.62
CA GLU A 101 -6.71 0.78 -3.93
C GLU A 101 -8.03 0.54 -4.67
N ASP A 102 -9.17 0.74 -4.00
CA ASP A 102 -10.51 0.66 -4.61
C ASP A 102 -11.02 2.08 -4.96
N PRO A 103 -11.12 2.42 -6.25
CA PRO A 103 -11.56 3.75 -6.68
C PRO A 103 -13.02 4.06 -6.33
N ASN A 104 -13.81 3.03 -5.99
CA ASN A 104 -15.23 3.16 -5.64
C ASN A 104 -15.50 3.03 -4.14
N ALA A 105 -14.46 2.83 -3.33
CA ALA A 105 -14.64 2.67 -1.91
C ALA A 105 -15.15 3.96 -1.26
N THR A 106 -16.10 3.80 -0.37
CA THR A 106 -16.59 4.85 0.52
C THR A 106 -16.75 4.32 1.93
N VAL A 107 -16.61 5.21 2.90
CA VAL A 107 -16.88 4.94 4.31
C VAL A 107 -17.92 5.92 4.82
N THR A 108 -18.74 5.46 5.75
CA THR A 108 -19.85 6.23 6.29
C THR A 108 -19.65 6.45 7.77
N PHE A 109 -19.69 7.70 8.20
CA PHE A 109 -19.76 8.10 9.60
C PHE A 109 -21.21 8.37 9.98
N LYS A 110 -21.67 7.84 11.12
CA LYS A 110 -23.02 8.09 11.64
C LYS A 110 -22.95 8.63 13.05
N ASP A 111 -23.41 9.86 13.24
CA ASP A 111 -23.48 10.55 14.52
C ASP A 111 -24.96 10.92 14.81
N GLY A 112 -25.65 10.07 15.57
CA GLY A 112 -27.09 10.12 15.73
C GLY A 112 -27.82 9.93 14.40
N GLU A 113 -28.65 10.90 14.02
CA GLU A 113 -29.36 10.94 12.73
C GLU A 113 -28.50 11.51 11.58
N ASN A 114 -27.34 12.10 11.90
CA ASN A 114 -26.47 12.68 10.91
C ASN A 114 -25.58 11.62 10.28
N GLU A 115 -25.43 11.69 8.97
CA GLU A 115 -24.59 10.78 8.21
C GLU A 115 -23.64 11.57 7.32
N LYS A 116 -22.37 11.11 7.24
CA LYS A 116 -21.35 11.68 6.35
C LYS A 116 -20.64 10.56 5.62
N VAL A 117 -20.73 10.57 4.29
CA VAL A 117 -20.04 9.64 3.41
C VAL A 117 -18.75 10.30 2.91
N MET A 118 -17.64 9.57 2.96
CA MET A 118 -16.33 10.02 2.51
C MET A 118 -15.60 8.92 1.77
N THR A 119 -14.70 9.30 0.89
CA THR A 119 -13.74 8.39 0.27
C THR A 119 -12.59 8.07 1.24
N PRO A 120 -11.90 6.93 1.10
CA PRO A 120 -10.68 6.63 1.86
C PRO A 120 -9.62 7.72 1.74
N THR A 121 -9.52 8.35 0.57
CA THR A 121 -8.64 9.49 0.30
C THR A 121 -8.94 10.69 1.19
N GLU A 122 -10.21 11.07 1.33
CA GLU A 122 -10.62 12.18 2.19
C GLU A 122 -10.39 11.88 3.67
N VAL A 123 -10.62 10.63 4.09
CA VAL A 123 -10.34 10.22 5.49
C VAL A 123 -8.84 10.21 5.75
N SER A 124 -8.03 9.75 4.81
CA SER A 124 -6.57 9.80 4.91
C SER A 124 -6.04 11.24 4.99
N ALA A 125 -6.68 12.17 4.27
CA ALA A 125 -6.37 13.59 4.40
C ALA A 125 -6.65 14.14 5.81
N GLU A 126 -7.72 13.68 6.49
CA GLU A 126 -7.98 14.07 7.88
C GLU A 126 -6.93 13.49 8.84
N ILE A 127 -6.42 12.25 8.58
CA ILE A 127 -5.30 11.69 9.35
C ILE A 127 -4.05 12.55 9.18
N LEU A 128 -3.70 12.93 7.94
CA LEU A 128 -2.56 13.81 7.67
C LEU A 128 -2.72 15.18 8.33
N LYS A 129 -3.89 15.79 8.29
CA LYS A 129 -4.18 17.02 9.04
C LYS A 129 -4.07 16.81 10.56
N GLY A 130 -4.46 15.63 11.05
CA GLY A 130 -4.36 15.25 12.45
C GLY A 130 -2.93 15.20 12.94
N ILE A 131 -2.02 14.54 12.18
CA ILE A 131 -0.61 14.46 12.57
C ILE A 131 0.08 15.84 12.50
N VAL A 132 -0.25 16.67 11.51
CA VAL A 132 0.25 18.05 11.42
C VAL A 132 -0.19 18.87 12.64
N ARG A 133 -1.47 18.83 13.01
CA ARG A 133 -1.97 19.51 14.21
C ARG A 133 -1.31 19.02 15.51
N ALA A 134 -1.01 17.72 15.58
CA ALA A 134 -0.37 17.11 16.74
C ALA A 134 1.11 17.51 16.90
N THR A 135 1.73 18.09 15.86
CA THR A 135 3.11 18.59 15.86
C THR A 135 3.20 20.11 15.88
N ASP A 136 2.08 20.81 15.93
CA ASP A 136 2.02 22.25 15.73
C ASP A 136 2.90 23.01 16.73
N GLY A 137 3.69 23.94 16.21
CA GLY A 137 4.57 24.82 16.97
C GLY A 137 5.92 24.25 17.43
N LEU A 138 6.16 22.93 17.28
CA LEU A 138 7.40 22.30 17.76
C LEU A 138 8.59 22.51 16.80
N TYR A 139 8.34 22.37 15.49
CA TYR A 139 9.38 22.35 14.46
C TYR A 139 9.09 23.31 13.28
N GLY A 140 8.25 24.28 13.48
CA GLY A 140 7.74 25.18 12.44
C GLY A 140 6.57 24.57 11.69
N THR A 141 6.16 25.20 10.59
CA THR A 141 5.01 24.76 9.80
C THR A 141 5.38 23.52 8.99
N VAL A 142 4.66 22.43 9.17
CA VAL A 142 4.77 21.24 8.31
C VAL A 142 4.14 21.58 6.97
N HIS A 143 4.95 21.60 5.92
CA HIS A 143 4.49 21.92 4.57
C HIS A 143 5.05 20.92 3.54
N ASP A 144 6.38 20.84 3.43
CA ASP A 144 7.07 19.95 2.48
C ASP A 144 7.24 18.57 3.10
N VAL A 145 6.69 17.53 2.48
CA VAL A 145 6.64 16.18 3.06
C VAL A 145 7.07 15.11 2.05
N VAL A 146 7.69 14.06 2.57
CA VAL A 146 7.74 12.74 1.93
C VAL A 146 6.77 11.85 2.70
N VAL A 147 5.87 11.17 2.00
CA VAL A 147 4.88 10.28 2.60
C VAL A 147 5.12 8.86 2.10
N THR A 148 5.03 7.88 3.00
CA THR A 148 5.27 6.48 2.65
C THR A 148 4.01 5.76 2.20
N VAL A 149 4.23 4.78 1.34
CA VAL A 149 3.21 3.87 0.84
C VAL A 149 3.74 2.44 0.88
N PRO A 150 2.89 1.42 1.04
CA PRO A 150 3.30 0.03 0.87
C PRO A 150 3.95 -0.16 -0.50
N ALA A 151 5.02 -0.97 -0.57
CA ALA A 151 5.69 -1.22 -1.84
C ALA A 151 4.75 -1.89 -2.86
N TYR A 152 3.81 -2.69 -2.37
CA TYR A 152 2.87 -3.45 -3.17
C TYR A 152 1.57 -2.67 -3.51
N PHE A 153 1.49 -1.37 -3.16
CA PHE A 153 0.37 -0.54 -3.61
C PHE A 153 0.35 -0.44 -5.13
N ASN A 154 -0.86 -0.62 -5.70
CA ASN A 154 -1.09 -0.33 -7.11
C ASN A 154 -1.05 1.19 -7.38
N ASP A 155 -1.08 1.58 -8.66
CA ASP A 155 -1.04 3.00 -9.06
C ASP A 155 -2.24 3.80 -8.50
N ILE A 156 -3.40 3.17 -8.31
CA ILE A 156 -4.59 3.82 -7.73
C ILE A 156 -4.31 4.23 -6.27
N GLY A 157 -3.79 3.31 -5.45
CA GLY A 157 -3.45 3.59 -4.05
C GLY A 157 -2.41 4.70 -3.91
N LYS A 158 -1.40 4.72 -4.79
CA LYS A 158 -0.39 5.79 -4.84
C LYS A 158 -1.01 7.14 -5.18
N ARG A 159 -1.84 7.22 -6.24
CA ARG A 159 -2.53 8.47 -6.63
C ARG A 159 -3.48 8.96 -5.55
N ASN A 160 -4.21 8.07 -4.89
CA ASN A 160 -5.09 8.42 -3.79
C ASN A 160 -4.30 8.96 -2.60
N THR A 161 -3.10 8.45 -2.31
CA THR A 161 -2.21 8.99 -1.28
C THR A 161 -1.71 10.39 -1.65
N MET A 162 -1.30 10.61 -2.91
CA MET A 162 -0.94 11.94 -3.40
C MET A 162 -2.10 12.94 -3.24
N LYS A 163 -3.32 12.51 -3.61
CA LYS A 163 -4.52 13.34 -3.47
C LYS A 163 -4.87 13.63 -2.00
N ALA A 164 -4.63 12.69 -1.10
CA ALA A 164 -4.81 12.92 0.34
C ALA A 164 -3.86 14.00 0.86
N CYS A 165 -2.60 14.02 0.41
CA CYS A 165 -1.63 15.09 0.74
C CYS A 165 -2.12 16.45 0.24
N GLU A 166 -2.60 16.53 -1.01
CA GLU A 166 -3.17 17.76 -1.58
C GLU A 166 -4.36 18.27 -0.75
N LEU A 167 -5.30 17.39 -0.39
CA LEU A 167 -6.47 17.71 0.42
C LEU A 167 -6.09 18.12 1.86
N ALA A 168 -4.95 17.63 2.35
CA ALA A 168 -4.40 18.04 3.62
C ALA A 168 -3.65 19.39 3.56
N GLY A 169 -3.43 19.96 2.36
CA GLY A 169 -2.69 21.21 2.17
C GLY A 169 -1.17 21.03 2.25
N LEU A 170 -0.67 19.80 2.08
CA LEU A 170 0.74 19.47 2.13
C LEU A 170 1.35 19.52 0.72
N ASN A 171 2.61 19.95 0.63
CA ASN A 171 3.40 19.88 -0.58
C ASN A 171 4.17 18.54 -0.58
N LEU A 172 3.68 17.59 -1.35
CA LEU A 172 4.31 16.28 -1.47
C LEU A 172 5.55 16.38 -2.36
N ILE A 173 6.73 16.15 -1.76
CA ILE A 173 8.03 16.12 -2.46
C ILE A 173 8.19 14.78 -3.18
N ALA A 174 7.89 13.68 -2.49
CA ALA A 174 7.92 12.32 -3.06
C ALA A 174 7.01 11.37 -2.29
N LEU A 175 6.56 10.30 -2.97
CA LEU A 175 6.14 9.06 -2.31
C LEU A 175 7.36 8.16 -2.17
N GLU A 176 7.52 7.51 -1.01
CA GLU A 176 8.56 6.52 -0.77
C GLU A 176 7.95 5.18 -0.37
N ASN A 177 8.50 4.08 -0.87
CA ASN A 177 8.06 2.75 -0.45
C ASN A 177 8.48 2.47 1.00
N GLU A 178 7.59 1.91 1.83
CA GLU A 178 7.84 1.63 3.25
C GLU A 178 9.13 0.83 3.49
N PRO A 179 9.40 -0.29 2.78
CA PRO A 179 10.65 -1.02 2.97
C PRO A 179 11.88 -0.26 2.47
N SER A 180 11.77 0.56 1.41
CA SER A 180 12.86 1.43 0.95
C SER A 180 13.19 2.51 1.97
N ALA A 181 12.17 3.10 2.59
CA ALA A 181 12.33 4.02 3.71
C ALA A 181 13.04 3.34 4.89
N ALA A 182 12.62 2.14 5.29
CA ALA A 182 13.28 1.39 6.36
C ALA A 182 14.76 1.10 6.04
N ALA A 183 15.09 0.79 4.79
CA ALA A 183 16.47 0.59 4.35
C ALA A 183 17.30 1.87 4.40
N LEU A 184 16.70 3.04 4.16
CA LEU A 184 17.38 4.34 4.26
C LEU A 184 17.90 4.62 5.67
N ASP A 185 17.17 4.21 6.69
CA ASP A 185 17.57 4.39 8.09
C ASP A 185 18.54 3.30 8.60
N TYR A 186 18.51 2.11 8.02
CA TYR A 186 19.39 1.01 8.42
C TYR A 186 20.84 1.23 7.99
N THR A 187 21.77 1.03 8.90
CA THR A 187 23.22 1.08 8.63
C THR A 187 23.85 -0.29 8.88
N PRO A 188 24.47 -0.92 7.87
CA PRO A 188 25.20 -2.18 8.05
C PRO A 188 26.33 -2.06 9.07
N PRO A 189 26.77 -3.16 9.72
CA PRO A 189 27.92 -3.19 10.61
C PRO A 189 29.20 -2.62 9.95
N ALA A 190 30.11 -2.07 10.77
CA ALA A 190 31.30 -1.38 10.27
C ALA A 190 32.25 -2.27 9.47
N ASP A 191 32.26 -3.56 9.77
CA ASP A 191 33.11 -4.59 9.16
C ASP A 191 32.57 -5.17 7.84
N LYS A 192 31.39 -4.72 7.39
CA LYS A 192 30.80 -5.15 6.12
C LYS A 192 30.70 -4.00 5.13
N ASP A 193 31.26 -4.18 3.95
CA ASP A 193 31.12 -3.23 2.84
C ASP A 193 29.78 -3.45 2.08
N THR A 194 29.25 -4.68 2.08
CA THR A 194 27.94 -5.02 1.51
C THR A 194 27.19 -5.96 2.45
N GLU A 195 25.90 -5.73 2.63
CA GLU A 195 25.01 -6.62 3.37
C GLU A 195 23.67 -6.76 2.66
N ASP A 196 23.31 -8.00 2.35
CA ASP A 196 21.98 -8.31 1.83
C ASP A 196 21.04 -8.56 3.00
N VAL A 197 19.92 -7.85 3.00
CA VAL A 197 18.94 -7.88 4.08
C VAL A 197 17.54 -8.16 3.54
N ILE A 198 16.76 -8.88 4.33
CA ILE A 198 15.33 -9.03 4.14
C ILE A 198 14.64 -8.00 5.01
N ILE A 199 13.89 -7.08 4.44
CA ILE A 199 13.01 -6.17 5.15
C ILE A 199 11.65 -6.85 5.20
N TYR A 200 11.25 -7.30 6.39
CA TYR A 200 9.98 -7.97 6.65
C TYR A 200 9.07 -6.98 7.36
N ASP A 201 8.22 -6.31 6.61
CA ASP A 201 7.30 -5.30 7.11
C ASP A 201 5.89 -5.88 7.24
N LEU A 202 5.49 -6.15 8.48
CA LEU A 202 4.13 -6.57 8.82
C LEU A 202 3.45 -5.50 9.66
N GLY A 203 2.66 -4.68 8.98
CA GLY A 203 1.87 -3.62 9.57
C GLY A 203 0.55 -4.08 10.17
N GLY A 204 -0.37 -3.14 10.37
CA GLY A 204 -1.74 -3.44 10.79
C GLY A 204 -2.59 -4.02 9.68
N GLY A 205 -2.41 -3.56 8.45
CA GLY A 205 -3.27 -3.93 7.32
C GLY A 205 -2.55 -4.41 6.07
N THR A 206 -1.23 -4.23 5.99
CA THR A 206 -0.41 -4.58 4.83
C THR A 206 0.79 -5.43 5.24
N PHE A 207 1.26 -6.23 4.32
CA PHE A 207 2.51 -6.97 4.43
C PHE A 207 3.37 -6.70 3.21
N ASP A 208 4.57 -6.19 3.44
CA ASP A 208 5.60 -6.02 2.41
C ASP A 208 6.87 -6.78 2.79
N ILE A 209 7.53 -7.33 1.79
CA ILE A 209 8.82 -7.96 1.95
C ILE A 209 9.73 -7.54 0.82
N THR A 210 10.92 -7.06 1.16
CA THR A 210 11.93 -6.66 0.19
C THR A 210 13.25 -7.30 0.56
N LEU A 211 13.85 -7.97 -0.42
CA LEU A 211 15.25 -8.36 -0.38
C LEU A 211 16.06 -7.24 -0.99
N ALA A 212 16.99 -6.66 -0.25
CA ALA A 212 17.80 -5.53 -0.69
C ALA A 212 19.26 -5.74 -0.36
N SER A 213 20.13 -5.28 -1.26
CA SER A 213 21.58 -5.14 -1.02
C SER A 213 21.87 -3.72 -0.56
N ILE A 214 22.52 -3.60 0.59
CA ILE A 214 22.96 -2.32 1.13
C ILE A 214 24.49 -2.28 1.06
N ILE A 215 25.03 -1.40 0.23
CA ILE A 215 26.42 -1.29 -0.12
C ILE A 215 26.98 -0.01 0.51
N LYS A 216 28.08 -0.14 1.28
CA LYS A 216 28.89 1.01 1.70
C LYS A 216 29.96 1.24 0.65
N SER A 217 30.00 2.43 0.09
CA SER A 217 31.05 2.83 -0.81
C SER A 217 32.14 3.58 -0.04
N LYS A 218 33.39 3.19 -0.18
CA LYS A 218 34.53 3.99 0.27
C LYS A 218 34.81 5.05 -0.77
N ALA A 219 35.18 6.24 -0.36
CA ALA A 219 35.42 7.39 -1.26
C ALA A 219 36.43 7.10 -2.40
N ASP A 220 37.22 6.04 -2.27
CA ASP A 220 38.26 5.66 -3.23
C ASP A 220 37.84 4.56 -4.23
N ASP A 221 36.67 3.92 -4.04
CA ASP A 221 36.24 2.76 -4.85
C ASP A 221 35.41 3.14 -6.09
N PHE A 222 35.45 4.39 -6.51
CA PHE A 222 34.51 4.97 -7.52
C PHE A 222 34.69 4.46 -8.96
N ASP A 223 35.72 3.66 -9.26
CA ASP A 223 35.97 3.16 -10.63
C ASP A 223 35.27 1.82 -10.95
N ALA A 224 34.57 1.19 -9.99
CA ALA A 224 34.13 -0.20 -10.12
C ALA A 224 32.67 -0.43 -10.55
N TYR A 225 31.81 0.57 -10.53
CA TYR A 225 30.39 0.40 -10.91
C TYR A 225 29.99 1.36 -12.02
N ASP A 226 30.33 0.97 -13.24
CA ASP A 226 29.89 1.61 -14.47
C ASP A 226 28.44 1.19 -14.79
N PHE A 227 27.46 1.82 -14.12
CA PHE A 227 26.09 1.80 -14.56
C PHE A 227 25.90 2.94 -15.54
N ASP A 228 25.90 2.59 -16.83
CA ASP A 228 25.59 3.45 -17.96
C ASP A 228 25.99 4.92 -17.78
N ASN A 229 27.14 5.24 -18.21
CA ASN A 229 27.93 6.47 -18.40
C ASN A 229 27.33 7.87 -18.06
N SER A 230 26.29 8.03 -17.26
CA SER A 230 25.65 9.33 -17.06
C SER A 230 25.67 9.93 -15.65
N THR A 231 25.96 9.16 -14.58
CA THR A 231 26.03 9.74 -13.22
C THR A 231 27.07 9.03 -12.35
N LYS A 232 28.25 9.63 -12.18
CA LYS A 232 29.20 9.27 -11.11
C LYS A 232 28.57 9.67 -9.78
N SER A 233 27.96 8.73 -9.07
CA SER A 233 27.41 8.96 -7.73
C SER A 233 28.56 8.90 -6.72
N SER A 234 28.75 9.96 -5.93
CA SER A 234 29.68 9.98 -4.80
C SER A 234 29.07 9.39 -3.53
N ALA A 235 28.05 8.55 -3.65
CA ALA A 235 27.29 8.03 -2.53
C ALA A 235 28.11 7.10 -1.64
N SER A 236 28.12 7.37 -0.34
CA SER A 236 28.75 6.50 0.67
C SER A 236 27.86 5.30 1.06
N LYS A 237 26.58 5.30 0.65
CA LYS A 237 25.62 4.24 0.88
C LYS A 237 24.71 4.08 -0.35
N ILE A 238 24.63 2.87 -0.87
CA ILE A 238 23.76 2.51 -2.00
C ILE A 238 22.76 1.46 -1.52
N ILE A 239 21.48 1.69 -1.75
CA ILE A 239 20.40 0.75 -1.44
C ILE A 239 19.83 0.26 -2.76
N LYS A 240 19.95 -1.05 -2.99
CA LYS A 240 19.48 -1.71 -4.20
C LYS A 240 18.49 -2.82 -3.86
N PRO A 241 17.19 -2.64 -4.08
CA PRO A 241 16.22 -3.73 -4.02
C PRO A 241 16.58 -4.78 -5.08
N LEU A 242 16.50 -6.05 -4.70
CA LEU A 242 16.79 -7.20 -5.57
C LEU A 242 15.50 -7.94 -5.96
N ALA A 243 14.59 -8.09 -5.00
CA ALA A 243 13.28 -8.68 -5.21
C ALA A 243 12.32 -8.16 -4.14
N LEU A 244 11.04 -8.12 -4.47
CA LEU A 244 10.01 -7.72 -3.53
C LEU A 244 8.71 -8.51 -3.74
N GLY A 245 7.93 -8.58 -2.68
CA GLY A 245 6.61 -9.20 -2.64
C GLY A 245 5.77 -8.56 -1.56
N GLY A 246 4.48 -8.85 -1.56
CA GLY A 246 3.59 -8.29 -0.55
C GLY A 246 2.14 -8.67 -0.77
N ASP A 247 1.32 -8.19 0.16
CA ASP A 247 -0.14 -8.30 0.12
C ASP A 247 -0.72 -7.05 0.81
N GLY A 248 -1.43 -6.22 0.05
CA GLY A 248 -2.05 -4.98 0.52
C GLY A 248 -3.21 -5.19 1.51
N HIS A 249 -3.61 -6.46 1.75
CA HIS A 249 -4.72 -6.83 2.60
C HIS A 249 -4.34 -7.91 3.64
N LEU A 250 -3.09 -7.91 4.09
CA LEU A 250 -2.57 -8.88 5.05
C LEU A 250 -1.83 -8.15 6.17
N GLY A 251 -2.30 -8.29 7.43
CA GLY A 251 -1.68 -7.60 8.55
C GLY A 251 -2.23 -7.99 9.92
N GLY A 252 -2.00 -7.15 10.90
CA GLY A 252 -2.45 -7.34 12.29
C GLY A 252 -3.95 -7.35 12.45
N ASP A 253 -4.69 -6.65 11.58
CA ASP A 253 -6.16 -6.63 11.57
C ASP A 253 -6.73 -8.01 11.21
N ASP A 254 -6.03 -8.76 10.33
CA ASP A 254 -6.45 -10.13 9.97
C ASP A 254 -6.24 -11.11 11.14
N ILE A 255 -5.24 -10.87 12.01
CA ILE A 255 -5.09 -11.63 13.27
C ILE A 255 -6.28 -11.34 14.19
N ASP A 256 -6.74 -10.10 14.27
CA ASP A 256 -7.90 -9.72 15.07
C ASP A 256 -9.19 -10.36 14.54
N ASP A 257 -9.35 -10.44 13.22
CA ASP A 257 -10.48 -11.11 12.59
C ASP A 257 -10.46 -12.64 12.81
N GLU A 258 -9.31 -13.28 12.73
CA GLU A 258 -9.18 -14.71 13.07
C GLU A 258 -9.45 -14.95 14.56
N LEU A 259 -8.97 -14.08 15.45
CA LEU A 259 -9.26 -14.16 16.88
C LEU A 259 -10.76 -13.99 17.16
N LEU A 260 -11.43 -13.08 16.44
CA LEU A 260 -12.89 -12.92 16.53
C LEU A 260 -13.61 -14.22 16.14
N LYS A 261 -13.21 -14.87 15.05
CA LYS A 261 -13.80 -16.17 14.63
C LYS A 261 -13.67 -17.24 15.74
N ILE A 262 -12.49 -17.31 16.37
CA ILE A 262 -12.23 -18.24 17.48
C ILE A 262 -13.15 -17.93 18.67
N VAL A 263 -13.28 -16.66 19.04
CA VAL A 263 -14.12 -16.22 20.16
C VAL A 263 -15.60 -16.48 19.88
N LEU A 264 -16.08 -16.17 18.68
CA LEU A 264 -17.47 -16.44 18.27
C LEU A 264 -17.77 -17.94 18.32
N LYS A 265 -16.84 -18.79 17.84
CA LYS A 265 -16.97 -20.24 17.95
C LYS A 265 -17.07 -20.71 19.40
N LYS A 266 -16.28 -20.15 20.32
CA LYS A 266 -16.38 -20.45 21.76
C LYS A 266 -17.71 -20.03 22.36
N MET A 267 -18.31 -18.95 21.86
CA MET A 267 -19.62 -18.48 22.26
C MET A 267 -20.78 -19.29 21.65
N GLY A 268 -20.52 -20.10 20.62
CA GLY A 268 -21.55 -20.79 19.86
C GLY A 268 -22.37 -19.85 18.97
N ILE A 269 -21.77 -18.75 18.50
CA ILE A 269 -22.38 -17.73 17.63
C ILE A 269 -21.78 -17.87 16.23
N ASP A 270 -22.65 -17.91 15.20
CA ASP A 270 -22.18 -17.85 13.81
C ASP A 270 -21.75 -16.39 13.48
N GLN A 271 -20.62 -16.26 12.81
CA GLN A 271 -20.10 -14.95 12.40
C GLN A 271 -21.08 -14.15 11.51
N PHE A 272 -21.97 -14.84 10.81
CA PHE A 272 -22.96 -14.22 9.92
C PHE A 272 -24.21 -13.72 10.65
N ASP A 273 -24.42 -14.17 11.90
CA ASP A 273 -25.52 -13.71 12.74
C ASP A 273 -25.16 -12.42 13.51
N LEU A 274 -23.85 -12.05 13.52
CA LEU A 274 -23.39 -10.86 14.21
C LEU A 274 -23.55 -9.63 13.33
N SER A 275 -24.11 -8.55 13.89
CA SER A 275 -24.21 -7.28 13.19
C SER A 275 -22.83 -6.68 12.91
N GLU A 276 -22.72 -5.81 11.89
CA GLU A 276 -21.47 -5.12 11.59
C GLU A 276 -21.00 -4.24 12.77
N ARG A 277 -21.93 -3.68 13.53
CA ARG A 277 -21.65 -2.87 14.72
C ARG A 277 -20.98 -3.72 15.80
N GLU A 278 -21.59 -4.84 16.21
CA GLU A 278 -21.04 -5.74 17.22
C GLU A 278 -19.70 -6.33 16.77
N ARG A 279 -19.59 -6.68 15.48
CA ARG A 279 -18.31 -7.14 14.90
C ARG A 279 -17.21 -6.09 15.14
N LYS A 280 -17.42 -4.84 14.79
CA LYS A 280 -16.45 -3.74 14.98
C LYS A 280 -16.08 -3.56 16.46
N ILE A 281 -17.07 -3.59 17.35
CA ILE A 281 -16.86 -3.45 18.81
C ILE A 281 -16.02 -4.61 19.35
N PHE A 282 -16.34 -5.84 18.95
CA PHE A 282 -15.63 -7.03 19.44
C PHE A 282 -14.23 -7.10 18.88
N THR A 283 -14.03 -6.83 17.58
CA THR A 283 -12.69 -6.76 16.99
C THR A 283 -11.82 -5.71 17.67
N ALA A 284 -12.35 -4.50 17.92
CA ALA A 284 -11.63 -3.45 18.64
C ALA A 284 -11.23 -3.87 20.08
N ARG A 285 -12.09 -4.64 20.75
CA ARG A 285 -11.79 -5.19 22.08
C ARG A 285 -10.68 -6.25 22.01
N LEU A 286 -10.76 -7.15 21.05
CA LEU A 286 -9.78 -8.22 20.85
C LEU A 286 -8.41 -7.66 20.46
N GLU A 287 -8.36 -6.64 19.62
CA GLU A 287 -7.13 -5.89 19.31
C GLU A 287 -6.46 -5.34 20.58
N ARG A 288 -7.25 -4.78 21.52
CA ARG A 288 -6.72 -4.27 22.78
C ARG A 288 -6.13 -5.40 23.64
N LEU A 289 -6.78 -6.56 23.71
CA LEU A 289 -6.25 -7.73 24.41
C LEU A 289 -4.96 -8.24 23.76
N LYS A 290 -4.93 -8.35 22.44
CA LYS A 290 -3.72 -8.71 21.68
C LYS A 290 -2.55 -7.77 21.99
N LYS A 291 -2.80 -6.45 22.02
CA LYS A 291 -1.78 -5.44 22.36
C LYS A 291 -1.37 -5.43 23.83
N ALA A 292 -2.25 -5.85 24.73
CA ALA A 292 -1.96 -5.93 26.17
C ALA A 292 -1.01 -7.09 26.51
N GLY A 293 -1.02 -8.18 25.73
CA GLY A 293 -0.09 -9.30 25.86
C GLY A 293 -0.71 -10.62 25.45
N ILE A 294 -0.12 -11.27 24.46
CA ILE A 294 -0.61 -12.55 23.92
C ILE A 294 -0.18 -13.77 24.73
N ASP A 295 0.70 -13.59 25.70
CA ASP A 295 1.17 -14.58 26.66
C ASP A 295 0.27 -14.70 27.89
N GLN A 296 -0.73 -13.84 27.99
CA GLN A 296 -1.66 -13.78 29.11
C GLN A 296 -2.99 -14.44 28.79
N THR A 297 -3.77 -14.72 29.83
CA THR A 297 -5.13 -15.23 29.73
C THR A 297 -6.11 -14.17 30.21
N TYR A 298 -7.12 -13.90 29.40
CA TYR A 298 -8.15 -12.89 29.66
C TYR A 298 -9.51 -13.54 29.82
N GLU A 299 -10.23 -13.21 30.88
CA GLU A 299 -11.67 -13.45 30.97
C GLU A 299 -12.38 -12.21 30.44
N SER A 300 -13.19 -12.36 29.39
CA SER A 300 -13.85 -11.25 28.71
C SER A 300 -15.32 -11.58 28.50
N GLU A 301 -16.19 -10.63 28.82
CA GLU A 301 -17.63 -10.74 28.58
C GLU A 301 -18.00 -10.01 27.28
N PHE A 302 -18.68 -10.70 26.38
CA PHE A 302 -19.17 -10.17 25.11
C PHE A 302 -20.70 -10.15 25.17
N GLU A 303 -21.26 -8.96 25.00
CA GLU A 303 -22.69 -8.68 25.05
C GLU A 303 -23.11 -7.92 23.80
N GLY A 304 -24.24 -8.28 23.22
CA GLY A 304 -24.76 -7.65 22.03
C GLY A 304 -26.02 -8.31 21.52
N ASP A 305 -26.47 -7.86 20.36
CA ASP A 305 -27.65 -8.38 19.69
C ASP A 305 -27.30 -9.03 18.36
N LEU A 306 -27.88 -10.19 18.10
CA LEU A 306 -27.79 -10.86 16.80
C LEU A 306 -28.70 -10.16 15.78
N LEU A 307 -28.48 -10.46 14.50
CA LEU A 307 -29.29 -9.89 13.40
C LEU A 307 -30.77 -10.25 13.48
N ASP A 308 -31.13 -11.34 14.16
CA ASP A 308 -32.53 -11.74 14.42
C ASP A 308 -33.14 -11.05 15.63
N GLY A 309 -32.40 -10.18 16.32
CA GLY A 309 -32.82 -9.49 17.53
C GLY A 309 -32.60 -10.27 18.82
N THR A 310 -31.98 -11.45 18.76
CA THR A 310 -31.66 -12.23 19.95
C THR A 310 -30.55 -11.57 20.74
N HIS A 311 -30.80 -11.17 21.98
CA HIS A 311 -29.76 -10.63 22.87
C HIS A 311 -28.93 -11.76 23.46
N PHE A 312 -27.60 -11.55 23.56
CA PHE A 312 -26.69 -12.48 24.21
C PHE A 312 -25.70 -11.77 25.13
N SER A 313 -25.30 -12.45 26.18
CA SER A 313 -24.14 -12.11 27.02
C SER A 313 -23.37 -13.40 27.30
N LYS A 314 -22.09 -13.44 26.94
CA LYS A 314 -21.23 -14.61 27.05
C LYS A 314 -19.87 -14.24 27.62
N LYS A 315 -19.45 -14.99 28.63
CA LYS A 315 -18.07 -14.93 29.16
C LYS A 315 -17.19 -15.91 28.43
N VAL A 316 -16.04 -15.45 27.96
CA VAL A 316 -15.08 -16.27 27.21
C VAL A 316 -13.69 -16.09 27.81
N ILE A 317 -12.99 -17.21 27.95
CA ILE A 317 -11.57 -17.21 28.31
C ILE A 317 -10.77 -17.23 27.01
N ILE A 318 -9.89 -16.23 26.86
CA ILE A 318 -9.00 -16.06 25.71
C ILE A 318 -7.56 -16.16 26.24
N GLY A 319 -6.81 -17.15 25.75
CA GLY A 319 -5.46 -17.43 26.23
C GLY A 319 -4.43 -17.53 25.11
N PRO A 320 -3.17 -17.82 25.45
CA PRO A 320 -2.05 -17.89 24.49
C PRO A 320 -2.32 -18.79 23.28
N ALA A 321 -2.97 -19.94 23.50
CA ALA A 321 -3.33 -20.87 22.41
C ALA A 321 -4.31 -20.28 21.40
N ASP A 322 -5.20 -19.36 21.83
CA ASP A 322 -6.13 -18.68 20.92
C ASP A 322 -5.40 -17.64 20.06
N PHE A 323 -4.47 -16.89 20.68
CA PHE A 323 -3.63 -15.94 19.95
C PHE A 323 -2.71 -16.64 18.97
N GLU A 324 -2.15 -17.80 19.34
CA GLU A 324 -1.35 -18.62 18.42
C GLU A 324 -2.19 -19.12 17.25
N ALA A 325 -3.38 -19.67 17.53
CA ALA A 325 -4.29 -20.16 16.50
C ALA A 325 -4.74 -19.06 15.55
N ALA A 326 -4.94 -17.82 16.03
CA ALA A 326 -5.28 -16.66 15.21
C ALA A 326 -4.08 -16.16 14.37
N THR A 327 -2.87 -16.21 14.92
CA THR A 327 -1.65 -15.73 14.26
C THR A 327 -1.15 -16.67 13.16
N LEU A 328 -1.29 -17.97 13.35
CA LEU A 328 -0.72 -18.99 12.47
C LEU A 328 -1.18 -18.92 11.01
N PRO A 329 -2.47 -18.69 10.67
CA PRO A 329 -2.91 -18.52 9.29
C PRO A 329 -2.24 -17.34 8.59
N ILE A 330 -2.07 -16.24 9.32
CA ILE A 330 -1.46 -15.01 8.81
C ILE A 330 0.04 -15.23 8.56
N TYR A 331 0.74 -15.82 9.51
CA TYR A 331 2.14 -16.19 9.34
C TYR A 331 2.36 -17.13 8.13
N LYS A 332 1.48 -18.12 7.91
CA LYS A 332 1.60 -19.01 6.75
C LYS A 332 1.50 -18.25 5.43
N LYS A 333 0.66 -17.23 5.34
CA LYS A 333 0.56 -16.37 4.15
C LYS A 333 1.84 -15.56 3.96
N THR A 334 2.34 -14.88 4.99
CA THR A 334 3.59 -14.10 4.92
C THR A 334 4.78 -14.98 4.54
N ARG A 335 4.87 -16.20 5.12
CA ARG A 335 5.91 -17.19 4.80
C ARG A 335 5.87 -17.61 3.32
N LYS A 336 4.67 -17.81 2.76
CA LYS A 336 4.52 -18.16 1.35
C LYS A 336 5.08 -17.06 0.44
N ILE A 337 4.77 -15.80 0.76
CA ILE A 337 5.28 -14.64 0.01
C ILE A 337 6.80 -14.54 0.17
N MET A 338 7.31 -14.66 1.40
CA MET A 338 8.75 -14.63 1.68
C MET A 338 9.52 -15.70 0.90
N ASN A 339 9.02 -16.95 0.88
CA ASN A 339 9.62 -18.01 0.09
C ASN A 339 9.65 -17.71 -1.41
N SER A 340 8.62 -17.04 -1.93
CA SER A 340 8.58 -16.61 -3.34
C SER A 340 9.67 -15.58 -3.64
N VAL A 341 9.85 -14.58 -2.76
CA VAL A 341 10.88 -13.54 -2.91
C VAL A 341 12.29 -14.15 -2.80
N LEU A 342 12.53 -15.02 -1.83
CA LEU A 342 13.81 -15.71 -1.68
C LEU A 342 14.16 -16.61 -2.89
N ALA A 343 13.17 -17.19 -3.55
CA ALA A 343 13.37 -18.00 -4.74
C ALA A 343 13.81 -17.17 -5.97
N GLU A 344 13.47 -15.87 -6.03
CA GLU A 344 13.87 -14.98 -7.13
C GLU A 344 15.40 -14.67 -7.08
N VAL A 345 16.01 -14.62 -5.89
CA VAL A 345 17.44 -14.33 -5.70
C VAL A 345 18.04 -15.33 -4.70
N PRO A 346 18.41 -16.54 -5.13
CA PRO A 346 18.96 -17.57 -4.24
C PRO A 346 20.29 -17.16 -3.60
N ASN A 347 20.45 -17.50 -2.30
CA ASN A 347 21.69 -17.36 -1.51
C ASN A 347 22.11 -15.90 -1.20
N SER A 348 21.19 -14.96 -1.19
CA SER A 348 21.54 -13.53 -1.07
C SER A 348 21.23 -12.94 0.30
N ALA A 349 20.69 -13.48 1.29
CA ALA A 349 20.42 -12.79 2.55
C ALA A 349 21.09 -13.42 3.76
N ALA A 350 21.48 -12.57 4.74
CA ALA A 350 22.02 -13.00 6.02
C ALA A 350 21.19 -12.52 7.21
N LYS A 351 20.27 -11.56 7.02
CA LYS A 351 19.57 -10.87 8.11
C LYS A 351 18.14 -10.52 7.74
N ILE A 352 17.24 -10.64 8.70
CA ILE A 352 15.86 -10.15 8.61
C ILE A 352 15.72 -8.90 9.49
N LEU A 353 15.37 -7.78 8.88
CA LEU A 353 14.99 -6.54 9.55
C LEU A 353 13.48 -6.55 9.75
N LEU A 354 13.04 -6.47 11.00
CA LEU A 354 11.62 -6.46 11.35
C LEU A 354 11.09 -5.03 11.37
N VAL A 355 10.08 -4.78 10.56
CA VAL A 355 9.37 -3.51 10.41
C VAL A 355 7.87 -3.73 10.62
N GLY A 356 7.16 -2.68 11.04
CA GLY A 356 5.73 -2.73 11.32
C GLY A 356 5.38 -3.31 12.69
N GLY A 357 4.35 -2.75 13.31
CA GLY A 357 3.97 -3.06 14.70
C GLY A 357 3.60 -4.51 14.96
N SER A 358 3.08 -5.23 13.94
CA SER A 358 2.70 -6.64 14.08
C SER A 358 3.90 -7.59 14.17
N THR A 359 5.11 -7.16 13.78
CA THR A 359 6.34 -7.93 13.98
C THR A 359 6.80 -7.99 15.44
N LYS A 360 6.20 -7.18 16.33
CA LYS A 360 6.39 -7.29 17.78
C LYS A 360 5.74 -8.55 18.37
N ASN A 361 4.83 -9.19 17.64
CA ASN A 361 4.19 -10.42 18.06
C ASN A 361 5.26 -11.53 18.26
N PRO A 362 5.46 -12.06 19.48
CA PRO A 362 6.48 -13.06 19.76
C PRO A 362 6.26 -14.36 18.99
N ILE A 363 5.02 -14.74 18.70
CA ILE A 363 4.70 -15.95 17.93
C ILE A 363 5.30 -15.83 16.51
N ILE A 364 5.13 -14.68 15.85
CA ILE A 364 5.72 -14.44 14.52
C ILE A 364 7.24 -14.53 14.57
N ARG A 365 7.86 -13.92 15.60
CA ARG A 365 9.32 -13.94 15.77
C ARG A 365 9.85 -15.35 16.01
N GLU A 366 9.17 -16.15 16.81
CA GLU A 366 9.54 -17.55 17.08
C GLU A 366 9.40 -18.40 15.82
N MET A 367 8.32 -18.21 15.06
CA MET A 367 8.12 -18.91 13.80
C MET A 367 9.16 -18.53 12.73
N LEU A 368 9.52 -17.25 12.61
CA LEU A 368 10.58 -16.81 11.72
C LEU A 368 11.92 -17.45 12.10
N LYS A 369 12.30 -17.46 13.37
CA LYS A 369 13.53 -18.11 13.85
C LYS A 369 13.54 -19.62 13.59
N LYS A 370 12.38 -20.26 13.71
CA LYS A 370 12.24 -21.71 13.47
C LYS A 370 12.34 -22.06 12.00
N ASP A 371 11.67 -21.29 11.13
CA ASP A 371 11.56 -21.60 9.70
C ASP A 371 12.77 -21.10 8.90
N TYR A 372 13.50 -20.10 9.42
CA TYR A 372 14.67 -19.48 8.78
C TYR A 372 15.83 -19.35 9.77
N PRO A 373 16.34 -20.48 10.33
CA PRO A 373 17.40 -20.48 11.34
C PRO A 373 18.75 -19.95 10.80
N GLU A 374 18.93 -19.91 9.48
CA GLU A 374 20.10 -19.38 8.80
C GLU A 374 20.16 -17.86 8.80
N PHE A 375 19.04 -17.17 9.04
CA PHE A 375 19.01 -15.71 9.02
C PHE A 375 19.03 -15.13 10.43
N GLU A 376 19.86 -14.12 10.63
CA GLU A 376 19.85 -13.33 11.87
C GLU A 376 18.58 -12.47 11.93
N LEU A 377 17.78 -12.62 12.98
CA LEU A 377 16.62 -11.77 13.22
C LEU A 377 17.07 -10.51 13.96
N SER A 378 17.10 -9.38 13.25
CA SER A 378 17.59 -8.12 13.79
C SER A 378 16.50 -7.36 14.55
N SER A 379 16.89 -6.80 15.70
CA SER A 379 16.11 -5.85 16.49
C SER A 379 16.74 -4.44 16.48
N ALA A 380 17.61 -4.16 15.51
CA ALA A 380 18.37 -2.91 15.45
C ALA A 380 17.49 -1.69 15.16
N LEU A 381 16.33 -1.89 14.51
CA LEU A 381 15.41 -0.82 14.13
C LEU A 381 14.20 -0.79 15.09
N ASN A 382 13.66 0.39 15.34
CA ASN A 382 12.34 0.51 15.96
C ASN A 382 11.27 0.26 14.88
N PRO A 383 10.54 -0.86 14.94
CA PRO A 383 9.64 -1.26 13.85
C PRO A 383 8.44 -0.32 13.66
N ASP A 384 8.12 0.55 14.62
CA ASP A 384 7.02 1.52 14.51
C ASP A 384 7.48 2.86 13.91
N LEU A 385 8.79 3.15 13.88
CA LEU A 385 9.30 4.50 13.62
C LEU A 385 10.24 4.56 12.42
N VAL A 386 10.91 3.45 12.10
CA VAL A 386 11.96 3.39 11.08
C VAL A 386 11.50 3.84 9.70
N VAL A 387 10.23 3.63 9.37
CA VAL A 387 9.65 4.06 8.09
C VAL A 387 9.55 5.58 8.02
N ALA A 388 9.09 6.23 9.11
CA ALA A 388 9.02 7.70 9.16
C ALA A 388 10.42 8.34 9.12
N THR A 389 11.40 7.78 9.87
CA THR A 389 12.78 8.28 9.87
C THR A 389 13.43 8.17 8.49
N GLY A 390 13.26 7.03 7.82
CA GLY A 390 13.73 6.85 6.45
C GLY A 390 13.08 7.79 5.44
N ALA A 391 11.78 8.07 5.59
CA ALA A 391 11.08 9.06 4.75
C ALA A 391 11.67 10.47 4.91
N ALA A 392 12.05 10.87 6.14
CA ALA A 392 12.72 12.16 6.35
C ALA A 392 14.12 12.21 5.71
N VAL A 393 14.88 11.10 5.77
CA VAL A 393 16.16 10.96 5.06
C VAL A 393 15.96 11.13 3.56
N LYS A 394 14.93 10.48 2.97
CA LYS A 394 14.58 10.66 1.55
C LYS A 394 14.26 12.11 1.23
N GLY A 395 13.48 12.77 2.06
CA GLY A 395 13.13 14.19 1.89
C GLY A 395 14.37 15.09 1.86
N ARG A 396 15.35 14.83 2.73
CA ARG A 396 16.62 15.55 2.74
C ARG A 396 17.42 15.32 1.45
N ILE A 397 17.55 14.06 1.01
CA ILE A 397 18.23 13.71 -0.25
C ILE A 397 17.58 14.46 -1.42
N MET A 398 16.26 14.43 -1.54
CA MET A 398 15.53 15.05 -2.66
C MET A 398 15.66 16.57 -2.66
N LYS A 399 15.64 17.22 -1.51
CA LYS A 399 15.61 18.68 -1.42
C LYS A 399 17.00 19.31 -1.45
N TYR A 400 17.96 18.68 -0.81
CA TYR A 400 19.29 19.27 -0.62
C TYR A 400 20.38 18.59 -1.42
N GLY A 401 20.05 17.53 -2.18
CA GLY A 401 21.01 16.83 -3.01
C GLY A 401 22.10 16.14 -2.19
N ASP A 402 21.74 15.53 -1.04
CA ASP A 402 22.73 14.78 -0.25
C ASP A 402 23.23 13.58 -1.09
N SER A 403 24.38 13.77 -1.70
CA SER A 403 25.01 12.80 -2.59
C SER A 403 25.57 11.57 -1.86
N ASN A 404 25.47 11.53 -0.52
CA ASN A 404 26.04 10.44 0.27
C ASN A 404 25.19 9.17 0.28
N ILE A 405 23.92 9.22 -0.16
CA ILE A 405 23.02 8.08 -0.20
C ILE A 405 22.34 8.00 -1.57
N ALA A 406 22.43 6.86 -2.23
CA ALA A 406 21.66 6.54 -3.42
C ALA A 406 20.67 5.42 -3.08
N SER A 407 19.41 5.61 -3.39
CA SER A 407 18.34 4.61 -3.23
C SER A 407 17.67 4.40 -4.57
N PHE A 408 17.60 3.14 -4.97
CA PHE A 408 16.90 2.69 -6.16
C PHE A 408 15.61 2.01 -5.72
N ASP A 409 14.61 2.04 -6.58
CA ASP A 409 13.37 1.28 -6.43
C ASP A 409 13.22 0.32 -7.61
N ILE A 410 12.41 -0.72 -7.44
CA ILE A 410 12.01 -1.65 -8.51
C ILE A 410 10.51 -1.73 -8.59
N LEU A 411 10.00 -2.04 -9.79
CA LEU A 411 8.57 -2.17 -10.01
C LEU A 411 8.00 -3.41 -9.29
N PRO A 412 7.00 -3.28 -8.40
CA PRO A 412 6.46 -4.40 -7.62
C PRO A 412 5.63 -5.37 -8.43
N MET A 413 4.92 -4.88 -9.42
CA MET A 413 3.99 -5.65 -10.25
C MET A 413 4.08 -5.21 -11.70
N THR A 414 4.09 -6.15 -12.61
CA THR A 414 4.07 -5.91 -14.05
C THR A 414 2.95 -4.95 -14.45
N ILE A 415 3.26 -3.99 -15.31
CA ILE A 415 2.27 -3.14 -15.98
C ILE A 415 2.18 -3.58 -17.43
N GLY A 416 0.97 -3.86 -17.87
CA GLY A 416 0.71 -4.38 -19.20
C GLY A 416 -0.55 -3.82 -19.83
N VAL A 417 -0.76 -4.18 -21.08
CA VAL A 417 -1.91 -3.78 -21.90
C VAL A 417 -2.78 -4.99 -22.21
N LEU A 418 -4.09 -4.78 -22.26
CA LEU A 418 -5.03 -5.84 -22.65
C LEU A 418 -4.95 -6.10 -24.14
N GLU A 419 -4.70 -7.36 -24.53
CA GLU A 419 -4.81 -7.86 -25.89
C GLU A 419 -5.96 -8.87 -25.99
N GLY A 420 -6.84 -8.66 -26.96
CA GLY A 420 -8.04 -9.47 -27.10
C GLY A 420 -9.00 -9.30 -25.91
N SER A 421 -9.57 -10.40 -25.43
CA SER A 421 -10.62 -10.38 -24.41
C SER A 421 -10.10 -10.57 -22.97
N ASN A 422 -8.93 -11.21 -22.80
CA ASN A 422 -8.49 -11.64 -21.45
C ASN A 422 -6.97 -11.59 -21.22
N THR A 423 -6.14 -11.47 -22.24
CA THR A 423 -4.69 -11.62 -22.11
C THR A 423 -4.02 -10.28 -21.85
N ILE A 424 -3.22 -10.19 -20.79
CA ILE A 424 -2.36 -9.04 -20.51
C ILE A 424 -0.99 -9.27 -21.16
N ILE A 425 -0.57 -8.32 -21.96
CA ILE A 425 0.76 -8.29 -22.56
C ILE A 425 1.64 -7.37 -21.72
N PRO A 426 2.70 -7.88 -21.10
CA PRO A 426 3.64 -7.07 -20.34
C PRO A 426 4.25 -5.94 -21.19
N VAL A 427 4.38 -4.76 -20.59
CA VAL A 427 5.11 -3.62 -21.14
C VAL A 427 6.30 -3.27 -20.26
N ILE A 428 6.07 -3.11 -18.95
CA ILE A 428 7.11 -2.95 -17.95
C ILE A 428 6.96 -4.12 -16.99
N GLU A 429 8.02 -4.92 -16.84
CA GLU A 429 7.95 -6.15 -16.06
C GLU A 429 8.25 -5.89 -14.58
N LYS A 430 7.76 -6.77 -13.70
CA LYS A 430 8.11 -6.80 -12.28
C LYS A 430 9.64 -6.82 -12.11
N ASN A 431 10.14 -6.19 -11.05
CA ASN A 431 11.55 -6.07 -10.69
C ASN A 431 12.41 -5.21 -11.63
N GLU A 432 11.83 -4.54 -12.62
CA GLU A 432 12.58 -3.54 -13.37
C GLU A 432 12.92 -2.34 -12.49
N GLU A 433 14.17 -1.88 -12.60
CA GLU A 433 14.70 -0.75 -11.83
C GLU A 433 14.05 0.56 -12.28
N LEU A 434 13.68 1.41 -11.34
CA LEU A 434 13.02 2.68 -11.58
C LEU A 434 14.02 3.85 -11.51
N PRO A 435 13.85 4.90 -12.32
CA PRO A 435 12.77 5.11 -13.30
C PRO A 435 12.92 4.26 -14.56
N VAL A 436 11.81 3.88 -15.17
CA VAL A 436 11.80 3.06 -16.39
C VAL A 436 10.78 3.58 -17.40
N SER A 437 11.14 3.54 -18.69
CA SER A 437 10.26 3.93 -19.78
C SER A 437 10.30 2.89 -20.90
N LYS A 438 9.13 2.38 -21.28
CA LYS A 438 9.01 1.39 -22.35
C LYS A 438 7.84 1.71 -23.28
N SER A 439 8.06 1.45 -24.56
CA SER A 439 7.07 1.73 -25.61
C SER A 439 6.57 0.45 -26.26
N ARG A 440 5.31 0.43 -26.60
CA ARG A 440 4.68 -0.63 -27.39
C ARG A 440 3.94 -0.04 -28.59
N GLN A 441 4.06 -0.72 -29.73
CA GLN A 441 3.39 -0.30 -30.96
C GLN A 441 2.03 -0.95 -31.11
N PHE A 442 1.06 -0.17 -31.58
CA PHE A 442 -0.31 -0.57 -31.87
C PHE A 442 -0.69 -0.15 -33.28
N THR A 443 -1.75 -0.75 -33.80
CA THR A 443 -2.32 -0.39 -35.07
C THR A 443 -3.85 -0.48 -35.01
N THR A 444 -4.52 0.14 -35.98
CA THR A 444 -5.98 0.15 -36.07
C THR A 444 -6.54 -1.20 -36.52
N GLN A 445 -7.69 -1.60 -35.97
CA GLN A 445 -8.38 -2.86 -36.28
C GLN A 445 -9.40 -2.71 -37.40
N HIS A 446 -9.86 -1.48 -37.68
CA HIS A 446 -10.87 -1.18 -38.68
C HIS A 446 -10.42 -0.07 -39.63
N ASP A 447 -10.92 -0.12 -40.85
CA ASP A 447 -10.71 0.95 -41.84
C ASP A 447 -11.28 2.27 -41.32
N ASN A 448 -10.52 3.35 -41.52
CA ASN A 448 -10.89 4.70 -41.08
C ASN A 448 -11.17 4.88 -39.59
N GLN A 449 -10.60 4.04 -38.76
CA GLN A 449 -10.68 4.15 -37.31
C GLN A 449 -9.95 5.42 -36.84
N THR A 450 -10.65 6.28 -36.08
CA THR A 450 -10.12 7.58 -35.61
C THR A 450 -9.89 7.65 -34.11
N GLU A 451 -10.28 6.59 -33.39
CA GLU A 451 -10.10 6.46 -31.93
C GLU A 451 -9.65 5.05 -31.59
N MET A 452 -8.77 4.93 -30.58
CA MET A 452 -8.34 3.66 -30.03
C MET A 452 -8.37 3.74 -28.49
N ARG A 453 -8.78 2.67 -27.85
CA ARG A 453 -8.70 2.49 -26.39
C ARG A 453 -7.69 1.42 -26.09
N VAL A 454 -6.75 1.72 -25.21
CA VAL A 454 -5.73 0.80 -24.72
C VAL A 454 -5.94 0.64 -23.21
N ALA A 455 -6.49 -0.48 -22.81
CA ALA A 455 -6.75 -0.78 -21.41
C ALA A 455 -5.45 -1.20 -20.70
N ILE A 456 -5.11 -0.50 -19.62
CA ILE A 456 -3.89 -0.71 -18.82
C ILE A 456 -4.25 -1.51 -17.57
N TYR A 457 -3.43 -2.51 -17.29
CA TYR A 457 -3.56 -3.39 -16.13
C TYR A 457 -2.25 -3.49 -15.37
N GLN A 458 -2.34 -3.74 -14.06
CA GLN A 458 -1.21 -4.00 -13.18
C GLN A 458 -1.43 -5.32 -12.44
N GLY A 459 -0.43 -6.20 -12.47
CA GLY A 459 -0.48 -7.50 -11.81
C GLY A 459 0.58 -8.46 -12.36
N ASN A 460 0.78 -9.59 -11.70
CA ASN A 460 1.79 -10.58 -12.07
C ASN A 460 1.20 -11.80 -12.81
N SER A 461 -0.04 -11.69 -13.28
CA SER A 461 -0.73 -12.70 -14.09
C SER A 461 -0.89 -12.21 -15.53
N LEU A 462 -0.91 -13.16 -16.49
CA LEU A 462 -1.27 -12.85 -17.87
C LEU A 462 -2.78 -12.79 -18.08
N SER A 463 -3.58 -13.14 -17.09
CA SER A 463 -5.04 -13.03 -17.11
C SER A 463 -5.49 -11.70 -16.50
N LYS A 464 -6.32 -10.94 -17.22
CA LYS A 464 -6.89 -9.70 -16.68
C LYS A 464 -7.75 -9.92 -15.42
N LEU A 465 -8.24 -11.13 -15.18
CA LEU A 465 -9.08 -11.45 -14.02
C LEU A 465 -8.27 -11.41 -12.71
N ASP A 466 -6.96 -11.61 -12.81
CA ASP A 466 -6.03 -11.62 -11.68
C ASP A 466 -5.18 -10.34 -11.62
N CYS A 467 -5.53 -9.33 -12.43
CA CYS A 467 -4.83 -8.05 -12.51
C CYS A 467 -5.76 -6.90 -12.16
N VAL A 468 -5.20 -5.84 -11.61
CA VAL A 468 -5.91 -4.60 -11.31
C VAL A 468 -6.04 -3.78 -12.59
N TYR A 469 -7.25 -3.39 -12.94
CA TYR A 469 -7.49 -2.44 -14.03
C TYR A 469 -7.15 -1.02 -13.58
N LEU A 470 -6.20 -0.38 -14.27
CA LEU A 470 -5.76 0.99 -13.96
C LEU A 470 -6.53 2.06 -14.75
N GLY A 471 -7.12 1.70 -15.87
CA GLY A 471 -7.88 2.62 -16.72
C GLY A 471 -7.60 2.43 -18.20
N ASP A 472 -8.28 3.24 -19.03
CA ASP A 472 -8.12 3.30 -20.48
C ASP A 472 -7.30 4.51 -20.90
N LEU A 473 -6.36 4.30 -21.82
CA LEU A 473 -5.78 5.36 -22.63
C LEU A 473 -6.65 5.57 -23.85
N ILE A 474 -7.27 6.75 -23.96
CA ILE A 474 -8.11 7.10 -25.11
C ILE A 474 -7.28 7.93 -26.09
N ILE A 475 -6.95 7.32 -27.22
CA ILE A 475 -6.16 7.92 -28.29
C ILE A 475 -7.11 8.37 -29.38
N THR A 476 -7.20 9.66 -29.61
CA THR A 476 -8.09 10.28 -30.60
C THR A 476 -7.31 10.92 -31.76
N ASN A 477 -8.02 11.27 -32.83
CA ASN A 477 -7.47 11.90 -34.04
C ASN A 477 -6.47 11.01 -34.78
N ILE A 478 -6.71 9.69 -34.80
CA ILE A 478 -5.94 8.77 -35.63
C ILE A 478 -6.25 9.08 -37.10
N PRO A 479 -5.24 9.21 -37.97
CA PRO A 479 -5.46 9.45 -39.40
C PRO A 479 -6.31 8.34 -40.03
N LYS A 480 -7.28 8.74 -40.85
CA LYS A 480 -8.13 7.78 -41.59
C LYS A 480 -7.30 7.05 -42.63
N ALA A 481 -7.17 5.73 -42.45
CA ALA A 481 -6.46 4.85 -43.37
C ALA A 481 -7.06 3.43 -43.31
N LYS A 482 -6.52 2.49 -44.07
CA LYS A 482 -6.88 1.09 -43.95
C LYS A 482 -6.43 0.53 -42.60
N ALA A 483 -7.15 -0.45 -42.08
CA ALA A 483 -6.76 -1.20 -40.90
C ALA A 483 -5.31 -1.69 -41.01
N GLY A 484 -4.56 -1.59 -39.93
CA GLY A 484 -3.15 -1.98 -39.89
C GLY A 484 -2.15 -0.97 -40.46
N VAL A 485 -2.61 0.17 -41.05
CA VAL A 485 -1.71 1.17 -41.66
C VAL A 485 -1.24 2.23 -40.67
N PRO A 486 -2.08 2.85 -39.79
CA PRO A 486 -1.60 3.78 -38.78
C PRO A 486 -0.83 3.06 -37.71
N TYR A 487 0.41 3.48 -37.42
CA TYR A 487 1.21 3.00 -36.32
C TYR A 487 1.16 3.99 -35.16
N LEU A 488 0.81 3.49 -34.00
CA LEU A 488 0.77 4.26 -32.77
C LEU A 488 1.79 3.65 -31.80
N SER A 489 2.61 4.49 -31.20
CA SER A 489 3.49 4.07 -30.11
C SER A 489 2.88 4.56 -28.78
N VAL A 490 2.61 3.64 -27.88
CA VAL A 490 2.22 3.96 -26.50
C VAL A 490 3.43 3.74 -25.61
N THR A 491 3.83 4.79 -24.92
CA THR A 491 4.96 4.78 -23.97
C THR A 491 4.41 4.85 -22.55
N LEU A 492 4.80 3.89 -21.74
CA LEU A 492 4.55 3.86 -20.30
C LEU A 492 5.84 4.19 -19.59
N THR A 493 5.81 5.16 -18.70
CA THR A 493 6.97 5.59 -17.90
C THR A 493 6.59 5.54 -16.43
N ILE A 494 7.39 4.84 -15.62
CA ILE A 494 7.34 4.99 -14.16
C ILE A 494 8.47 5.94 -13.77
N THR A 495 8.09 7.06 -13.18
CA THR A 495 9.04 8.08 -12.74
C THR A 495 9.80 7.66 -11.49
N ALA A 496 10.86 8.40 -11.14
CA ALA A 496 11.59 8.21 -9.87
C ALA A 496 10.71 8.41 -8.62
N ASN A 497 9.56 9.07 -8.75
CA ASN A 497 8.56 9.23 -7.68
C ASN A 497 7.48 8.14 -7.71
N ASN A 498 7.73 7.02 -8.39
CA ASN A 498 6.81 5.89 -8.52
C ASN A 498 5.46 6.22 -9.16
N VAL A 499 5.38 7.24 -10.01
CA VAL A 499 4.16 7.66 -10.71
C VAL A 499 4.14 7.13 -12.15
N LEU A 500 3.04 6.48 -12.53
CA LEU A 500 2.82 6.04 -13.91
C LEU A 500 2.40 7.21 -14.79
N MET A 501 3.19 7.48 -15.82
CA MET A 501 2.89 8.41 -16.90
C MET A 501 2.67 7.64 -18.20
N CYS A 502 1.74 8.11 -19.02
CA CYS A 502 1.39 7.47 -20.26
C CYS A 502 1.43 8.48 -21.41
N GLU A 503 2.07 8.10 -22.51
CA GLU A 503 2.16 8.93 -23.70
C GLU A 503 1.80 8.12 -24.94
N ALA A 504 1.17 8.77 -25.92
CA ALA A 504 0.97 8.17 -27.23
C ALA A 504 1.56 9.04 -28.31
N THR A 505 2.30 8.43 -29.23
CA THR A 505 2.88 9.09 -30.41
C THR A 505 2.18 8.57 -31.67
N ILE A 506 1.64 9.50 -32.47
CA ILE A 506 0.99 9.25 -33.74
C ILE A 506 1.66 10.17 -34.76
N ASP A 507 2.19 9.63 -35.87
CA ASP A 507 2.85 10.40 -36.93
C ASP A 507 3.91 11.41 -36.40
N GLY A 508 4.65 11.03 -35.35
CA GLY A 508 5.69 11.87 -34.74
C GLY A 508 5.17 12.93 -33.76
N ILE A 509 3.85 13.02 -33.53
CA ILE A 509 3.26 13.91 -32.53
C ILE A 509 3.00 13.12 -31.25
N THR A 510 3.71 13.46 -30.20
CA THR A 510 3.52 12.86 -28.87
C THR A 510 2.50 13.64 -28.06
N LYS A 511 1.59 12.93 -27.39
CA LYS A 511 0.62 13.49 -26.45
C LYS A 511 0.69 12.73 -25.15
N THR A 512 0.80 13.45 -24.04
CA THR A 512 0.64 12.87 -22.70
C THR A 512 -0.83 12.53 -22.50
N LEU A 513 -1.09 11.31 -22.03
CA LEU A 513 -2.42 10.78 -21.80
C LEU A 513 -2.63 10.60 -20.31
N GLN A 514 -3.82 10.97 -19.83
CA GLN A 514 -4.27 10.58 -18.51
C GLN A 514 -4.97 9.22 -18.60
N LEU A 515 -4.75 8.36 -17.62
CA LEU A 515 -5.55 7.16 -17.44
C LEU A 515 -6.96 7.59 -17.03
N CYS A 516 -7.92 7.34 -17.90
CA CYS A 516 -9.33 7.54 -17.60
C CYS A 516 -9.84 6.31 -16.85
N LEU A 517 -9.94 6.40 -15.54
CA LEU A 517 -10.82 5.52 -14.78
C LEU A 517 -12.24 5.84 -15.28
N ASN A 518 -13.07 4.85 -15.54
CA ASN A 518 -14.41 4.93 -16.16
C ASN A 518 -15.41 5.94 -15.54
N SER A 519 -14.95 7.04 -14.96
CA SER A 519 -15.74 8.05 -14.26
C SER A 519 -16.19 9.24 -15.14
N ASP A 520 -15.75 9.34 -16.40
CA ASP A 520 -16.06 10.52 -17.24
C ASP A 520 -17.24 10.32 -18.20
N THR A 521 -17.97 9.23 -18.10
CA THR A 521 -19.31 9.15 -18.67
C THR A 521 -20.33 9.24 -17.54
N THR A 522 -20.75 10.49 -17.25
CA THR A 522 -21.90 10.84 -16.38
C THR A 522 -21.87 10.19 -14.99
N ASN A 523 -22.03 11.02 -13.97
CA ASN A 523 -22.24 10.70 -12.55
C ASN A 523 -23.38 9.66 -12.27
N GLU A 524 -23.31 8.50 -12.85
CA GLU A 524 -24.00 7.33 -12.40
C GLU A 524 -22.99 6.54 -11.55
N VAL A 525 -23.05 6.79 -10.25
CA VAL A 525 -22.62 5.84 -9.23
C VAL A 525 -23.29 4.52 -9.61
N LYS A 526 -22.55 3.60 -10.23
CA LYS A 526 -22.98 2.22 -10.34
C LYS A 526 -23.04 1.71 -8.91
N GLU A 527 -24.22 1.84 -8.30
CA GLU A 527 -24.52 1.01 -7.15
C GLU A 527 -24.32 -0.43 -7.62
N TYR A 528 -23.27 -1.06 -7.13
CA TYR A 528 -23.12 -2.50 -7.28
C TYR A 528 -24.39 -3.13 -6.78
N SER A 529 -25.09 -3.84 -7.63
CA SER A 529 -26.28 -4.58 -7.24
C SER A 529 -25.92 -5.51 -6.08
N LYS A 530 -26.92 -5.89 -5.28
CA LYS A 530 -26.67 -6.91 -4.23
C LYS A 530 -25.97 -8.15 -4.80
N ASP A 531 -26.17 -8.44 -6.07
CA ASP A 531 -25.60 -9.57 -6.79
C ASP A 531 -24.13 -9.35 -7.13
N ASP A 532 -23.71 -8.14 -7.52
CA ASP A 532 -22.29 -7.82 -7.76
C ASP A 532 -21.47 -7.88 -6.47
N LYS A 533 -21.98 -7.32 -5.36
CA LYS A 533 -21.33 -7.40 -4.05
C LYS A 533 -21.20 -8.84 -3.55
N MET A 534 -22.17 -9.67 -3.87
CA MET A 534 -22.15 -11.09 -3.54
C MET A 534 -21.17 -11.85 -4.44
N MET A 535 -21.06 -11.50 -5.72
CA MET A 535 -20.07 -12.05 -6.67
C MET A 535 -18.63 -11.81 -6.19
N ILE A 536 -18.32 -10.59 -5.77
CA ILE A 536 -16.99 -10.24 -5.25
C ILE A 536 -16.64 -11.09 -4.02
N ARG A 537 -17.59 -11.25 -3.08
CA ARG A 537 -17.37 -12.07 -1.86
C ARG A 537 -17.15 -13.56 -2.16
N TRP A 538 -17.78 -14.09 -3.19
CA TRP A 538 -17.68 -15.52 -3.51
C TRP A 538 -16.46 -15.85 -4.38
N ARG A 539 -15.99 -14.91 -5.19
CA ARG A 539 -14.68 -15.04 -5.85
C ARG A 539 -13.54 -15.07 -4.84
N ALA A 540 -13.59 -14.21 -3.81
CA ALA A 540 -12.65 -14.30 -2.69
C ALA A 540 -12.71 -15.66 -1.99
N TYR A 541 -13.94 -16.19 -1.77
CA TYR A 541 -14.11 -17.53 -1.18
C TYR A 541 -13.60 -18.66 -2.08
N ALA A 542 -13.73 -18.55 -3.40
CA ALA A 542 -13.15 -19.51 -4.34
C ALA A 542 -11.61 -19.52 -4.29
N GLN A 543 -10.99 -18.36 -4.10
CA GLN A 543 -9.54 -18.25 -3.88
C GLN A 543 -9.12 -18.90 -2.55
N ASP A 544 -9.89 -18.70 -1.49
CA ASP A 544 -9.63 -19.32 -0.17
C ASP A 544 -9.79 -20.85 -0.19
N LEU A 545 -10.71 -21.38 -0.99
CA LEU A 545 -10.87 -22.81 -1.17
C LEU A 545 -9.67 -23.44 -1.90
N GLY A 546 -9.12 -22.74 -2.89
CA GLY A 546 -7.99 -23.20 -3.70
C GLY A 546 -8.25 -24.50 -4.46
N GLY A 547 -7.29 -24.94 -5.28
CA GLY A 547 -7.31 -26.23 -5.95
C GLY A 547 -8.57 -26.49 -6.79
N GLU A 548 -9.00 -27.75 -6.84
CA GLU A 548 -10.10 -28.23 -7.69
C GLU A 548 -11.48 -27.67 -7.26
N LEU A 549 -11.69 -27.42 -5.97
CA LEU A 549 -12.94 -26.85 -5.44
C LEU A 549 -13.10 -25.37 -5.78
N GLY A 550 -12.00 -24.60 -5.69
CA GLY A 550 -11.99 -23.19 -6.08
C GLY A 550 -12.22 -23.02 -7.58
N ALA A 551 -11.58 -23.85 -8.41
CA ALA A 551 -11.79 -23.87 -9.85
C ALA A 551 -13.26 -24.17 -10.21
N LYS A 552 -13.85 -25.18 -9.57
CA LYS A 552 -15.24 -25.56 -9.81
C LYS A 552 -16.25 -24.48 -9.37
N LEU A 553 -15.94 -23.73 -8.31
CA LEU A 553 -16.77 -22.60 -7.91
C LEU A 553 -16.67 -21.44 -8.92
N ASN A 554 -15.49 -21.18 -9.47
CA ASN A 554 -15.33 -20.20 -10.53
C ASN A 554 -16.07 -20.61 -11.82
N ASP A 555 -16.03 -21.88 -12.21
CA ASP A 555 -16.78 -22.39 -13.37
C ASP A 555 -18.31 -22.22 -13.20
N LEU A 556 -18.85 -22.46 -12.01
CA LEU A 556 -20.27 -22.18 -11.71
C LEU A 556 -20.60 -20.70 -11.85
N TRP A 557 -19.65 -19.83 -11.50
CA TRP A 557 -19.80 -18.40 -11.65
C TRP A 557 -19.79 -17.90 -13.08
N ASP A 558 -18.91 -18.44 -13.90
CA ASP A 558 -18.82 -18.05 -15.31
C ASP A 558 -20.09 -18.48 -16.08
N GLN A 559 -20.85 -19.43 -15.54
CA GLN A 559 -22.12 -19.87 -16.07
C GLN A 559 -23.34 -19.11 -15.52
N TYR A 560 -23.20 -18.33 -14.46
CA TYR A 560 -24.28 -17.51 -13.89
C TYR A 560 -24.45 -16.19 -14.68
N PRO A 561 -25.67 -15.67 -14.91
CA PRO A 561 -26.97 -16.31 -14.65
C PRO A 561 -27.53 -17.15 -15.81
N ILE A 562 -26.72 -17.50 -16.80
CA ILE A 562 -27.18 -18.09 -18.06
C ILE A 562 -27.65 -19.54 -17.88
N SER A 563 -26.85 -20.37 -17.24
CA SER A 563 -27.10 -21.81 -17.07
C SER A 563 -27.10 -22.30 -15.62
N VAL A 564 -26.64 -21.46 -14.68
CA VAL A 564 -26.55 -21.78 -13.26
C VAL A 564 -27.31 -20.74 -12.44
N THR A 565 -28.05 -21.20 -11.44
CA THR A 565 -28.81 -20.35 -10.54
C THR A 565 -28.01 -19.98 -9.29
N LYS A 566 -28.39 -18.88 -8.65
CA LYS A 566 -27.84 -18.43 -7.37
C LYS A 566 -27.93 -19.47 -6.26
N ASP A 567 -29.01 -20.26 -6.25
CA ASP A 567 -29.24 -21.28 -5.24
C ASP A 567 -28.37 -22.52 -5.44
N GLU A 568 -28.02 -22.86 -6.68
CA GLU A 568 -27.05 -23.92 -6.99
C GLU A 568 -25.65 -23.54 -6.53
N ILE A 569 -25.24 -22.29 -6.72
CA ILE A 569 -23.95 -21.82 -6.22
C ILE A 569 -23.91 -21.82 -4.69
N LYS A 570 -24.99 -21.37 -4.01
CA LYS A 570 -25.10 -21.46 -2.55
C LYS A 570 -25.09 -22.90 -2.05
N ALA A 571 -25.76 -23.80 -2.75
CA ALA A 571 -25.74 -25.23 -2.41
C ALA A 571 -24.35 -25.83 -2.52
N PHE A 572 -23.62 -25.48 -3.57
CA PHE A 572 -22.22 -25.88 -3.72
C PHE A 572 -21.32 -25.35 -2.59
N ILE A 573 -21.44 -24.07 -2.24
CA ILE A 573 -20.71 -23.47 -1.12
C ILE A 573 -21.05 -24.17 0.21
N ARG A 574 -22.32 -24.52 0.46
CA ARG A 574 -22.69 -25.27 1.67
C ARG A 574 -22.06 -26.67 1.69
N SER A 575 -22.10 -27.39 0.58
CA SER A 575 -21.51 -28.74 0.49
C SER A 575 -19.99 -28.76 0.74
N THR A 576 -19.28 -27.69 0.31
CA THR A 576 -17.83 -27.56 0.59
C THR A 576 -17.50 -27.26 2.04
N ARG A 577 -18.47 -26.70 2.80
CA ARG A 577 -18.33 -26.42 4.24
C ARG A 577 -18.65 -27.63 5.11
N GLU A 578 -19.61 -28.44 4.71
CA GLU A 578 -20.03 -29.66 5.44
C GLU A 578 -19.07 -30.83 5.24
N GLY A 579 -18.24 -30.80 4.18
CA GLY A 579 -17.21 -31.81 3.88
C GLY A 579 -15.83 -31.54 4.50
N LYS A 580 -15.70 -30.48 5.27
CA LYS A 580 -14.54 -30.14 6.08
C LYS A 580 -14.94 -30.13 7.57
#